data_a835f5cfbe3d84af8265b2d18efe95cf
#
_entry.id   a835f5cfbe3d84af8265b2d18efe95cf
#
_cell.length_a   1.000
_cell.length_b   1.000
_cell.length_c   1.000
_cell.angle_alpha   90.00
_cell.angle_beta   90.00
_cell.angle_gamma   90.00
#
_symmetry.space_group_name_H-M   'P 1'
#
loop_
_entity.id
_entity.type
_entity.pdbx_description
1 polymer ?
#
loop_
_entity_poly.entity_id
_entity_poly.type
_entity_poly.pdbx_seq_one_letter_code
_entity_poly.pdbx_strand_id
1 'polypeptide(L)'
;MRIAVVGAGISGLTAAYTLSRRHRVQVFEAGNYAGGHTNTVDIEEGARTLAIDTGFIVFNRHNYPCFSTLLDTLGVGSRPTSMSFSVHCERTGLEYNGSSPDQLFAQRRNLLRPAFYRMLADIRRFNATAPRQLRGGLSDTVTVNAYARQEGYSRPFMEYYLLPLGAALWSCDTARFGEFPMRFALEFFDNHRMLQIKDRPQWLTVQGGSRSYIDPLTEPFRGNIHLDRPVSRIVRGARGVTVEFAGGASEAFDEVIVATHADTALRLVNATDAVESALLRHFPYQNNDVVLHTDTRLLPDRRRAWGSWNYRIGADNGLSTVTYNMNMLQGLDSERTYCVSLNQTEKIAPAHILRRFSYAHPLFVPGRDSAQRRHEELIRRNGISYCGAYWGFGFHEDGVKSGLAVANAFDMALAA
;
A
#
# COMPACT_ATOMS: atom_id res chain seq x y z
N MET A 1 -15.71 3.22 -28.26
CA MET A 1 -15.12 1.88 -28.14
C MET A 1 -15.79 1.14 -27.00
N ARG A 2 -15.78 -0.21 -27.03
CA ARG A 2 -16.10 -1.08 -25.90
C ARG A 2 -14.80 -1.45 -25.19
N ILE A 3 -14.66 -1.07 -23.95
CA ILE A 3 -13.44 -1.28 -23.16
C ILE A 3 -13.77 -2.14 -21.95
N ALA A 4 -13.03 -3.25 -21.78
CA ALA A 4 -13.08 -4.02 -20.54
C ALA A 4 -11.99 -3.56 -19.57
N VAL A 5 -12.35 -3.43 -18.30
CA VAL A 5 -11.39 -3.22 -17.19
C VAL A 5 -11.45 -4.46 -16.31
N VAL A 6 -10.31 -5.13 -16.14
CA VAL A 6 -10.19 -6.35 -15.33
C VAL A 6 -9.51 -6.00 -14.01
N GLY A 7 -10.30 -6.00 -12.93
CA GLY A 7 -9.93 -5.58 -11.59
C GLY A 7 -10.56 -4.24 -11.20
N ALA A 8 -11.33 -4.25 -10.12
CA ALA A 8 -12.04 -3.10 -9.57
C ALA A 8 -11.29 -2.45 -8.38
N GLY A 9 -9.96 -2.49 -8.38
CA GLY A 9 -9.14 -1.70 -7.46
C GLY A 9 -9.04 -0.24 -7.91
N ILE A 10 -8.38 0.62 -7.12
CA ILE A 10 -8.28 2.06 -7.39
C ILE A 10 -7.75 2.39 -8.79
N SER A 11 -6.80 1.61 -9.33
CA SER A 11 -6.24 1.84 -10.67
C SER A 11 -7.28 1.60 -11.76
N GLY A 12 -7.97 0.46 -11.70
CA GLY A 12 -9.01 0.11 -12.66
C GLY A 12 -10.21 1.03 -12.58
N LEU A 13 -10.66 1.36 -11.38
CA LEU A 13 -11.80 2.29 -11.18
C LEU A 13 -11.47 3.70 -11.64
N THR A 14 -10.24 4.19 -11.42
CA THR A 14 -9.80 5.51 -11.93
C THR A 14 -9.78 5.52 -13.47
N ALA A 15 -9.23 4.49 -14.09
CA ALA A 15 -9.25 4.37 -15.55
C ALA A 15 -10.69 4.28 -16.08
N ALA A 16 -11.54 3.44 -15.46
CA ALA A 16 -12.94 3.28 -15.85
C ALA A 16 -13.73 4.60 -15.72
N TYR A 17 -13.58 5.31 -14.60
CA TYR A 17 -14.22 6.62 -14.37
C TYR A 17 -13.86 7.62 -15.46
N THR A 18 -12.57 7.75 -15.74
CA THR A 18 -12.09 8.71 -16.72
C THR A 18 -12.56 8.37 -18.14
N LEU A 19 -12.51 7.08 -18.51
CA LEU A 19 -12.87 6.59 -19.85
C LEU A 19 -14.39 6.53 -20.09
N SER A 20 -15.21 6.30 -19.05
CA SER A 20 -16.66 6.15 -19.18
C SER A 20 -17.36 7.39 -19.76
N ARG A 21 -16.70 8.55 -19.74
CA ARG A 21 -17.20 9.82 -20.32
C ARG A 21 -17.34 9.78 -21.85
N ARG A 22 -16.58 8.94 -22.55
CA ARG A 22 -16.58 8.83 -24.02
C ARG A 22 -16.64 7.39 -24.55
N HIS A 23 -16.46 6.40 -23.68
CA HIS A 23 -16.39 5.00 -24.05
C HIS A 23 -17.39 4.15 -23.26
N ARG A 24 -17.80 3.03 -23.83
CA ARG A 24 -18.59 2.01 -23.11
C ARG A 24 -17.63 1.13 -22.30
N VAL A 25 -17.56 1.41 -21.01
CA VAL A 25 -16.66 0.68 -20.08
C VAL A 25 -17.46 -0.40 -19.36
N GLN A 26 -16.89 -1.59 -19.23
CA GLN A 26 -17.36 -2.67 -18.37
C GLN A 26 -16.22 -3.06 -17.43
N VAL A 27 -16.51 -3.21 -16.15
CA VAL A 27 -15.53 -3.58 -15.12
C VAL A 27 -15.85 -4.98 -14.61
N PHE A 28 -14.85 -5.85 -14.59
CA PHE A 28 -14.97 -7.22 -14.09
C PHE A 28 -14.09 -7.40 -12.86
N GLU A 29 -14.71 -7.83 -11.78
CA GLU A 29 -14.06 -8.07 -10.48
C GLU A 29 -14.30 -9.52 -10.04
N ALA A 30 -13.24 -10.17 -9.59
CA ALA A 30 -13.32 -11.53 -9.10
C ALA A 30 -13.95 -11.64 -7.72
N GLY A 31 -13.82 -10.59 -6.93
CA GLY A 31 -14.40 -10.50 -5.58
C GLY A 31 -15.84 -9.99 -5.58
N ASN A 32 -16.44 -10.00 -4.41
CA ASN A 32 -17.84 -9.61 -4.15
C ASN A 32 -18.00 -8.11 -3.84
N TYR A 33 -16.95 -7.30 -3.96
CA TYR A 33 -17.00 -5.85 -3.78
C TYR A 33 -16.00 -5.14 -4.71
N ALA A 34 -16.32 -3.87 -5.03
CA ALA A 34 -15.41 -2.98 -5.74
C ALA A 34 -14.56 -2.18 -4.74
N GLY A 35 -13.30 -1.95 -5.07
CA GLY A 35 -12.38 -1.16 -4.25
C GLY A 35 -10.99 -1.81 -4.06
N GLY A 36 -10.90 -3.14 -4.13
CA GLY A 36 -9.66 -3.85 -3.86
C GLY A 36 -9.16 -3.59 -2.42
N HIS A 37 -8.00 -2.95 -2.26
CA HIS A 37 -7.48 -2.56 -0.94
C HIS A 37 -8.28 -1.42 -0.27
N THR A 38 -9.22 -0.79 -0.94
CA THR A 38 -10.22 0.09 -0.35
C THR A 38 -11.33 -0.76 0.24
N ASN A 39 -11.09 -1.24 1.46
CA ASN A 39 -12.00 -2.14 2.15
C ASN A 39 -12.31 -1.61 3.55
N THR A 40 -13.54 -1.13 3.72
CA THR A 40 -14.06 -0.62 4.99
C THR A 40 -15.08 -1.58 5.54
N VAL A 41 -14.93 -1.97 6.80
CA VAL A 41 -15.82 -2.89 7.53
C VAL A 41 -16.69 -2.08 8.48
N ASP A 42 -17.99 -2.32 8.43
CA ASP A 42 -18.92 -1.75 9.40
C ASP A 42 -18.98 -2.64 10.66
N ILE A 43 -18.76 -2.03 11.81
CA ILE A 43 -18.80 -2.68 13.12
C ILE A 43 -19.87 -2.00 13.96
N GLU A 44 -20.85 -2.76 14.41
CA GLU A 44 -21.86 -2.27 15.34
C GLU A 44 -21.30 -2.18 16.75
N GLU A 45 -21.38 -1.01 17.38
CA GLU A 45 -21.01 -0.76 18.77
C GLU A 45 -22.12 0.02 19.47
N GLY A 46 -22.98 -0.69 20.16
CA GLY A 46 -24.20 -0.13 20.75
C GLY A 46 -25.13 0.42 19.68
N ALA A 47 -25.44 1.71 19.74
CA ALA A 47 -26.31 2.39 18.77
C ALA A 47 -25.53 3.01 17.59
N ARG A 48 -24.22 2.77 17.48
CA ARG A 48 -23.34 3.36 16.46
C ARG A 48 -22.79 2.31 15.52
N THR A 49 -22.60 2.69 14.26
CA THR A 49 -21.85 1.92 13.28
C THR A 49 -20.50 2.59 13.05
N LEU A 50 -19.42 1.88 13.26
CA LEU A 50 -18.06 2.33 13.02
C LEU A 50 -17.56 1.78 11.69
N ALA A 51 -17.14 2.68 10.79
CA ALA A 51 -16.55 2.33 9.51
C ALA A 51 -15.02 2.20 9.66
N ILE A 52 -14.51 0.97 9.66
CA ILE A 52 -13.10 0.67 9.95
C ILE A 52 -12.40 0.18 8.68
N ASP A 53 -11.38 0.90 8.25
CA ASP A 53 -10.56 0.54 7.09
C ASP A 53 -9.60 -0.60 7.43
N THR A 54 -9.44 -1.54 6.51
CA THR A 54 -8.58 -2.72 6.70
C THR A 54 -7.43 -2.81 5.70
N GLY A 55 -7.43 -1.97 4.66
CA GLY A 55 -6.39 -1.93 3.64
C GLY A 55 -5.82 -0.53 3.47
N PHE A 56 -6.41 0.31 2.62
CA PHE A 56 -6.02 1.71 2.49
C PHE A 56 -6.64 2.56 3.60
N ILE A 57 -5.81 3.33 4.35
CA ILE A 57 -6.24 4.05 5.55
C ILE A 57 -5.91 5.54 5.48
N VAL A 58 -4.68 5.89 5.09
CA VAL A 58 -4.15 7.25 5.23
C VAL A 58 -3.48 7.76 3.95
N PHE A 59 -3.54 9.07 3.75
CA PHE A 59 -2.87 9.79 2.68
C PHE A 59 -2.47 11.21 3.16
N ASN A 60 -1.79 11.96 2.32
CA ASN A 60 -1.56 13.39 2.52
C ASN A 60 -1.56 14.11 1.17
N ARG A 61 -1.96 15.37 1.13
CA ARG A 61 -2.12 16.11 -0.13
C ARG A 61 -0.79 16.34 -0.88
N HIS A 62 0.33 16.35 -0.16
CA HIS A 62 1.64 16.57 -0.76
C HIS A 62 2.10 15.37 -1.63
N ASN A 63 1.94 14.16 -1.11
CA ASN A 63 2.39 12.93 -1.75
C ASN A 63 1.31 12.26 -2.61
N TYR A 64 0.05 12.63 -2.40
CA TYR A 64 -1.12 12.06 -3.08
C TYR A 64 -1.91 13.13 -3.87
N PRO A 65 -1.25 13.91 -4.77
CA PRO A 65 -1.92 14.99 -5.49
C PRO A 65 -3.04 14.49 -6.41
N CYS A 66 -2.83 13.39 -7.16
CA CYS A 66 -3.84 12.84 -8.06
C CYS A 66 -5.01 12.25 -7.29
N PHE A 67 -4.75 11.51 -6.22
CA PHE A 67 -5.81 10.98 -5.36
C PHE A 67 -6.56 12.09 -4.65
N SER A 68 -5.87 13.14 -4.18
CA SER A 68 -6.52 14.32 -3.58
C SER A 68 -7.44 15.04 -4.57
N THR A 69 -6.97 15.24 -5.81
CA THR A 69 -7.80 15.82 -6.89
C THR A 69 -9.01 14.92 -7.19
N LEU A 70 -8.83 13.60 -7.18
CA LEU A 70 -9.93 12.67 -7.37
C LEU A 70 -10.97 12.82 -6.26
N LEU A 71 -10.58 12.84 -4.99
CA LEU A 71 -11.50 13.05 -3.86
C LEU A 71 -12.23 14.40 -3.96
N ASP A 72 -11.50 15.47 -4.28
CA ASP A 72 -12.09 16.81 -4.44
C ASP A 72 -13.11 16.83 -5.60
N THR A 73 -12.82 16.17 -6.73
CA THR A 73 -13.73 16.00 -7.88
C THR A 73 -14.99 15.22 -7.49
N LEU A 74 -14.85 14.21 -6.65
CA LEU A 74 -15.97 13.37 -6.19
C LEU A 74 -16.74 13.97 -5.01
N GLY A 75 -16.32 15.12 -4.46
CA GLY A 75 -16.93 15.74 -3.30
C GLY A 75 -16.74 14.96 -1.99
N VAL A 76 -15.69 14.14 -1.90
CA VAL A 76 -15.44 13.27 -0.74
C VAL A 76 -14.50 13.96 0.24
N GLY A 77 -14.96 14.13 1.47
CA GLY A 77 -14.23 14.79 2.55
C GLY A 77 -13.12 13.93 3.14
N SER A 78 -12.13 14.61 3.74
CA SER A 78 -11.09 13.99 4.54
C SER A 78 -10.91 14.71 5.86
N ARG A 79 -10.30 14.04 6.85
CA ARG A 79 -9.99 14.63 8.15
C ARG A 79 -8.54 14.40 8.56
N PRO A 80 -7.95 15.31 9.34
CA PRO A 80 -6.61 15.13 9.89
C PRO A 80 -6.49 13.84 10.72
N THR A 81 -5.34 13.18 10.58
CA THR A 81 -4.98 12.03 11.41
C THR A 81 -3.53 12.13 11.90
N SER A 82 -3.21 11.31 12.88
CA SER A 82 -1.86 11.18 13.42
C SER A 82 -1.17 9.94 12.83
N MET A 83 0.01 10.15 12.28
CA MET A 83 0.89 9.08 11.82
C MET A 83 2.07 8.96 12.79
N SER A 84 2.08 7.92 13.58
CA SER A 84 3.12 7.65 14.56
C SER A 84 3.61 6.21 14.46
N PHE A 85 4.91 6.00 14.66
CA PHE A 85 5.54 4.71 14.56
C PHE A 85 6.12 4.29 15.92
N SER A 86 5.75 3.09 16.34
CA SER A 86 6.16 2.47 17.61
C SER A 86 6.85 1.13 17.32
N VAL A 87 7.81 0.80 18.16
CA VAL A 87 8.52 -0.48 18.13
C VAL A 87 8.45 -1.15 19.48
N HIS A 88 8.08 -2.42 19.50
CA HIS A 88 8.17 -3.33 20.63
C HIS A 88 9.01 -4.53 20.25
N CYS A 89 10.09 -4.78 20.97
CA CYS A 89 10.97 -5.94 20.77
C CYS A 89 10.78 -6.97 21.89
N GLU A 90 10.23 -8.13 21.59
CA GLU A 90 9.99 -9.22 22.56
C GLU A 90 11.30 -9.71 23.19
N ARG A 91 12.38 -9.82 22.39
CA ARG A 91 13.68 -10.35 22.88
C ARG A 91 14.35 -9.49 23.95
N THR A 92 14.23 -8.16 23.82
CA THR A 92 14.95 -7.22 24.70
C THR A 92 14.00 -6.45 25.61
N GLY A 93 12.70 -6.59 25.40
CA GLY A 93 11.67 -5.80 26.03
C GLY A 93 11.83 -4.29 25.74
N LEU A 94 12.44 -3.90 24.60
CA LEU A 94 12.53 -2.51 24.18
C LEU A 94 11.18 -2.02 23.66
N GLU A 95 10.73 -0.87 24.18
CA GLU A 95 9.56 -0.18 23.68
C GLU A 95 9.84 1.30 23.52
N TYR A 96 9.42 1.88 22.41
CA TYR A 96 9.45 3.32 22.18
C TYR A 96 8.47 3.73 21.07
N ASN A 97 8.10 5.00 21.04
CA ASN A 97 7.37 5.66 19.98
C ASN A 97 8.10 6.94 19.59
N GLY A 98 8.35 7.14 18.30
CA GLY A 98 9.16 8.24 17.78
C GLY A 98 8.48 9.63 17.73
N SER A 99 7.26 9.80 18.23
CA SER A 99 6.46 11.02 17.99
C SER A 99 6.81 12.20 18.91
N SER A 100 7.27 11.94 20.13
CA SER A 100 7.68 12.97 21.07
C SER A 100 8.79 12.46 22.01
N PRO A 101 9.53 13.34 22.69
CA PRO A 101 10.52 12.93 23.70
C PRO A 101 9.91 12.06 24.81
N ASP A 102 8.71 12.37 25.28
CA ASP A 102 8.05 11.60 26.34
C ASP A 102 7.68 10.18 25.85
N GLN A 103 7.21 10.05 24.63
CA GLN A 103 6.89 8.77 24.00
C GLN A 103 8.14 7.99 23.59
N LEU A 104 9.20 8.67 23.15
CA LEU A 104 10.49 8.06 22.85
C LEU A 104 11.09 7.37 24.09
N PHE A 105 10.93 8.00 25.25
CA PHE A 105 11.30 7.45 26.55
C PHE A 105 10.09 6.92 27.34
N ALA A 106 9.04 6.43 26.66
CA ALA A 106 7.89 5.77 27.30
C ALA A 106 8.35 4.69 28.29
N GLN A 107 9.40 3.99 27.91
CA GLN A 107 10.14 3.08 28.78
C GLN A 107 11.32 3.82 29.41
N ARG A 108 11.15 4.36 30.64
CA ARG A 108 12.15 5.21 31.30
C ARG A 108 13.54 4.58 31.44
N ARG A 109 13.65 3.24 31.54
CA ARG A 109 14.95 2.54 31.53
C ARG A 109 15.77 2.78 30.26
N ASN A 110 15.16 3.23 29.16
CA ASN A 110 15.88 3.56 27.91
C ASN A 110 16.79 4.79 28.11
N LEU A 111 16.55 5.64 29.12
CA LEU A 111 17.44 6.74 29.51
C LEU A 111 18.84 6.23 29.95
N LEU A 112 18.94 5.00 30.41
CA LEU A 112 20.18 4.38 30.90
C LEU A 112 20.77 3.36 29.91
N ARG A 113 20.22 3.25 28.66
CA ARG A 113 20.68 2.27 27.66
C ARG A 113 21.59 2.90 26.61
N PRO A 114 22.91 2.66 26.61
CA PRO A 114 23.82 3.22 25.60
C PRO A 114 23.45 2.82 24.17
N ALA A 115 22.98 1.59 23.96
CA ALA A 115 22.53 1.11 22.65
C ALA A 115 21.34 1.94 22.08
N PHE A 116 20.47 2.44 22.97
CA PHE A 116 19.36 3.29 22.56
C PHE A 116 19.85 4.65 22.05
N TYR A 117 20.79 5.27 22.75
CA TYR A 117 21.40 6.53 22.29
C TYR A 117 22.22 6.34 21.02
N ARG A 118 22.88 5.19 20.85
CA ARG A 118 23.57 4.87 19.60
C ARG A 118 22.60 4.81 18.44
N MET A 119 21.44 4.17 18.60
CA MET A 119 20.36 4.16 17.61
C MET A 119 19.91 5.58 17.28
N LEU A 120 19.65 6.44 18.27
CA LEU A 120 19.22 7.82 18.06
C LEU A 120 20.28 8.66 17.31
N ALA A 121 21.56 8.49 17.65
CA ALA A 121 22.65 9.14 16.94
C ALA A 121 22.73 8.73 15.48
N ASP A 122 22.54 7.43 15.20
CA ASP A 122 22.51 6.91 13.84
C ASP A 122 21.27 7.36 13.05
N ILE A 123 20.09 7.46 13.69
CA ILE A 123 18.89 8.05 13.06
C ILE A 123 19.17 9.49 12.64
N ARG A 124 19.78 10.30 13.52
CA ARG A 124 20.13 11.69 13.22
C ARG A 124 21.13 11.77 12.06
N ARG A 125 22.18 10.92 12.09
CA ARG A 125 23.18 10.85 11.02
C ARG A 125 22.52 10.45 9.70
N PHE A 126 21.71 9.40 9.70
CA PHE A 126 20.97 8.92 8.53
C PHE A 126 20.12 10.04 7.92
N ASN A 127 19.30 10.70 8.71
CA ASN A 127 18.44 11.79 8.24
C ASN A 127 19.25 12.96 7.63
N ALA A 128 20.45 13.22 8.13
CA ALA A 128 21.31 14.31 7.62
C ALA A 128 22.08 13.92 6.35
N THR A 129 22.47 12.66 6.20
CA THR A 129 23.37 12.21 5.11
C THR A 129 22.62 11.58 3.94
N ALA A 130 21.57 10.82 4.19
CA ALA A 130 20.83 10.08 3.18
C ALA A 130 20.31 10.93 2.00
N PRO A 131 19.75 12.15 2.20
CA PRO A 131 19.32 13.00 1.08
C PRO A 131 20.47 13.43 0.17
N ARG A 132 21.68 13.61 0.74
CA ARG A 132 22.88 13.98 -0.06
C ARG A 132 23.38 12.79 -0.89
N GLN A 133 23.37 11.60 -0.30
CA GLN A 133 23.78 10.36 -0.96
C GLN A 133 22.82 10.00 -2.10
N LEU A 134 21.52 10.19 -1.89
CA LEU A 134 20.51 10.02 -2.94
C LEU A 134 20.79 10.93 -4.13
N ARG A 135 21.04 12.23 -3.90
CA ARG A 135 21.41 13.19 -4.96
C ARG A 135 22.78 12.92 -5.58
N GLY A 136 23.67 12.27 -4.85
CA GLY A 136 24.99 11.85 -5.33
C GLY A 136 25.00 10.65 -6.27
N GLY A 137 23.81 10.11 -6.60
CA GLY A 137 23.69 9.02 -7.58
C GLY A 137 23.92 7.63 -6.97
N LEU A 138 23.37 7.36 -5.77
CA LEU A 138 23.40 6.03 -5.19
C LEU A 138 22.88 4.98 -6.19
N SER A 139 23.68 3.92 -6.40
CA SER A 139 23.31 2.84 -7.32
C SER A 139 22.05 2.09 -6.84
N ASP A 140 21.19 1.72 -7.78
CA ASP A 140 20.00 0.89 -7.55
C ASP A 140 20.31 -0.58 -7.22
N THR A 141 21.58 -1.00 -7.40
CA THR A 141 22.05 -2.33 -7.02
C THR A 141 22.49 -2.45 -5.55
N VAL A 142 22.67 -1.31 -4.86
CA VAL A 142 23.06 -1.29 -3.45
C VAL A 142 21.85 -1.60 -2.58
N THR A 143 21.85 -2.73 -1.88
CA THR A 143 20.76 -3.10 -0.98
C THR A 143 20.81 -2.32 0.34
N VAL A 144 19.69 -2.27 1.08
CA VAL A 144 19.60 -1.66 2.41
C VAL A 144 20.67 -2.23 3.34
N ASN A 145 20.87 -3.55 3.35
CA ASN A 145 21.89 -4.21 4.17
C ASN A 145 23.31 -3.84 3.74
N ALA A 146 23.59 -3.76 2.43
CA ALA A 146 24.89 -3.38 1.91
C ALA A 146 25.21 -1.93 2.26
N TYR A 147 24.25 -1.02 2.03
CA TYR A 147 24.36 0.39 2.37
C TYR A 147 24.66 0.60 3.87
N ALA A 148 23.92 -0.08 4.73
CA ALA A 148 24.12 0.05 6.18
C ALA A 148 25.51 -0.39 6.64
N ARG A 149 26.05 -1.45 6.03
CA ARG A 149 27.43 -1.91 6.28
C ARG A 149 28.47 -0.91 5.77
N GLN A 150 28.31 -0.40 4.55
CA GLN A 150 29.22 0.59 3.93
C GLN A 150 29.30 1.87 4.77
N GLU A 151 28.16 2.35 5.26
CA GLU A 151 28.06 3.56 6.06
C GLU A 151 28.37 3.34 7.55
N GLY A 152 28.62 2.10 7.99
CA GLY A 152 28.94 1.76 9.37
C GLY A 152 27.80 2.08 10.35
N TYR A 153 26.55 1.85 9.96
CA TYR A 153 25.41 1.97 10.86
C TYR A 153 25.38 0.86 11.91
N SER A 154 24.99 1.22 13.12
CA SER A 154 24.99 0.28 14.25
C SER A 154 23.87 -0.76 14.12
N ARG A 155 24.09 -1.92 14.74
CA ARG A 155 23.10 -2.97 14.86
C ARG A 155 21.77 -2.49 15.51
N PRO A 156 21.78 -1.68 16.60
CA PRO A 156 20.53 -1.12 17.14
C PRO A 156 19.75 -0.25 16.15
N PHE A 157 20.42 0.54 15.31
CA PHE A 157 19.77 1.32 14.25
C PHE A 157 19.08 0.43 13.23
N MET A 158 19.77 -0.62 12.79
CA MET A 158 19.19 -1.56 11.82
C MET A 158 18.03 -2.35 12.42
N GLU A 159 18.24 -3.01 13.56
CA GLU A 159 17.26 -3.94 14.14
C GLU A 159 16.05 -3.26 14.75
N TYR A 160 16.20 -2.04 15.29
CA TYR A 160 15.12 -1.39 16.03
C TYR A 160 14.52 -0.17 15.31
N TYR A 161 15.08 0.26 14.18
CA TYR A 161 14.56 1.41 13.45
C TYR A 161 14.42 1.15 11.95
N LEU A 162 15.53 1.00 11.19
CA LEU A 162 15.46 1.03 9.72
C LEU A 162 14.73 -0.19 9.14
N LEU A 163 15.10 -1.39 9.57
CA LEU A 163 14.47 -2.61 9.08
C LEU A 163 13.00 -2.72 9.50
N PRO A 164 12.62 -2.46 10.78
CA PRO A 164 11.21 -2.40 11.19
C PRO A 164 10.38 -1.38 10.42
N LEU A 165 10.94 -0.18 10.20
CA LEU A 165 10.23 0.89 9.50
C LEU A 165 9.92 0.50 8.05
N GLY A 166 10.92 0.01 7.32
CA GLY A 166 10.71 -0.41 5.94
C GLY A 166 9.82 -1.65 5.84
N ALA A 167 10.03 -2.64 6.70
CA ALA A 167 9.18 -3.83 6.74
C ALA A 167 7.71 -3.49 7.00
N ALA A 168 7.43 -2.51 7.87
CA ALA A 168 6.07 -2.04 8.13
C ALA A 168 5.47 -1.30 6.92
N LEU A 169 6.24 -0.46 6.22
CA LEU A 169 5.79 0.31 5.07
C LEU A 169 5.39 -0.56 3.89
N TRP A 170 6.17 -1.61 3.61
CA TRP A 170 5.94 -2.48 2.46
C TRP A 170 5.36 -3.86 2.83
N SER A 171 4.92 -4.02 4.08
CA SER A 171 4.27 -5.25 4.56
C SER A 171 5.06 -6.52 4.23
N CYS A 172 6.38 -6.46 4.33
CA CYS A 172 7.30 -7.58 4.11
C CYS A 172 8.11 -7.86 5.37
N ASP A 173 8.82 -8.99 5.41
CA ASP A 173 9.73 -9.29 6.51
C ASP A 173 11.01 -8.42 6.45
N THR A 174 11.71 -8.30 7.58
CA THR A 174 12.91 -7.47 7.68
C THR A 174 14.08 -7.99 6.83
N ALA A 175 14.16 -9.30 6.60
CA ALA A 175 15.22 -9.88 5.76
C ALA A 175 15.00 -9.47 4.29
N ARG A 176 13.74 -9.54 3.82
CA ARG A 176 13.38 -9.08 2.47
C ARG A 176 13.59 -7.58 2.29
N PHE A 177 13.17 -6.75 3.25
CA PHE A 177 13.44 -5.32 3.16
C PHE A 177 14.93 -5.01 3.15
N GLY A 178 15.73 -5.78 3.86
CA GLY A 178 17.19 -5.68 3.84
C GLY A 178 17.80 -5.84 2.44
N GLU A 179 17.11 -6.54 1.53
CA GLU A 179 17.53 -6.77 0.14
C GLU A 179 16.90 -5.77 -0.86
N PHE A 180 16.04 -4.87 -0.40
CA PHE A 180 15.52 -3.81 -1.27
C PHE A 180 16.64 -2.87 -1.74
N PRO A 181 16.55 -2.31 -2.96
CA PRO A 181 17.43 -1.23 -3.38
C PRO A 181 17.34 -0.05 -2.40
N MET A 182 18.46 0.32 -1.80
CA MET A 182 18.47 1.43 -0.84
C MET A 182 18.05 2.76 -1.47
N ARG A 183 18.41 2.98 -2.73
CA ARG A 183 17.97 4.14 -3.49
C ARG A 183 16.45 4.26 -3.50
N PHE A 184 15.75 3.19 -3.80
CA PHE A 184 14.28 3.16 -3.80
C PHE A 184 13.67 3.52 -2.43
N ALA A 185 14.23 2.95 -1.34
CA ALA A 185 13.78 3.27 0.01
C ALA A 185 14.03 4.75 0.36
N LEU A 186 15.19 5.29 -0.04
CA LEU A 186 15.53 6.70 0.20
C LEU A 186 14.66 7.67 -0.61
N GLU A 187 14.36 7.36 -1.88
CA GLU A 187 13.44 8.15 -2.71
C GLU A 187 12.06 8.23 -2.05
N PHE A 188 11.58 7.12 -1.51
CA PHE A 188 10.33 7.10 -0.77
C PHE A 188 10.40 7.94 0.51
N PHE A 189 11.44 7.73 1.34
CA PHE A 189 11.60 8.45 2.61
C PHE A 189 11.76 9.96 2.40
N ASP A 190 12.51 10.38 1.38
CA ASP A 190 12.71 11.80 1.05
C ASP A 190 11.41 12.41 0.52
N ASN A 191 10.74 11.75 -0.42
CA ASN A 191 9.45 12.17 -0.96
C ASN A 191 8.39 12.36 0.14
N HIS A 192 8.31 11.43 1.11
CA HIS A 192 7.36 11.49 2.22
C HIS A 192 7.85 12.33 3.41
N ARG A 193 8.95 13.05 3.25
CA ARG A 193 9.59 13.88 4.30
C ARG A 193 9.86 13.11 5.60
N MET A 194 10.06 11.80 5.51
CA MET A 194 10.34 10.94 6.67
C MET A 194 11.76 11.15 7.21
N LEU A 195 12.67 11.67 6.39
CA LEU A 195 14.05 12.05 6.77
C LEU A 195 14.10 13.42 7.49
N GLN A 196 12.96 14.06 7.68
CA GLN A 196 12.83 15.36 8.36
C GLN A 196 12.12 15.20 9.72
N ILE A 197 12.54 16.03 10.69
CA ILE A 197 11.87 16.08 12.01
C ILE A 197 10.76 17.12 12.00
N LYS A 198 10.95 18.23 11.28
CA LYS A 198 10.00 19.33 11.14
C LYS A 198 9.40 19.34 9.72
N ASP A 199 8.33 20.09 9.55
CA ASP A 199 7.67 20.32 8.25
C ASP A 199 7.17 19.03 7.56
N ARG A 200 6.77 18.05 8.36
CA ARG A 200 6.12 16.83 7.86
C ARG A 200 4.72 17.15 7.35
N PRO A 201 4.26 16.53 6.25
CA PRO A 201 2.92 16.74 5.74
C PRO A 201 1.87 16.30 6.76
N GLN A 202 0.75 17.04 6.82
CA GLN A 202 -0.42 16.60 7.60
C GLN A 202 -0.99 15.36 6.94
N TRP A 203 -1.05 14.27 7.67
CA TRP A 203 -1.73 13.06 7.25
C TRP A 203 -3.23 13.20 7.41
N LEU A 204 -3.95 12.58 6.51
CA LEU A 204 -5.41 12.60 6.39
C LEU A 204 -5.94 11.17 6.29
N THR A 205 -7.18 10.97 6.70
CA THR A 205 -7.98 9.78 6.41
C THR A 205 -9.29 10.20 5.75
N VAL A 206 -9.86 9.31 4.93
CA VAL A 206 -11.14 9.60 4.25
C VAL A 206 -12.27 9.61 5.28
N GLN A 207 -13.11 10.63 5.23
CA GLN A 207 -14.25 10.75 6.15
C GLN A 207 -15.29 9.66 5.87
N GLY A 208 -15.70 8.92 6.89
CA GLY A 208 -16.62 7.79 6.75
C GLY A 208 -15.96 6.49 6.28
N GLY A 209 -14.61 6.45 6.27
CA GLY A 209 -13.82 5.32 5.77
C GLY A 209 -13.50 5.41 4.28
N SER A 210 -12.50 4.67 3.85
CA SER A 210 -11.99 4.73 2.46
C SER A 210 -13.06 4.31 1.43
N ARG A 211 -13.99 3.44 1.77
CA ARG A 211 -15.11 3.04 0.92
C ARG A 211 -15.96 4.23 0.43
N SER A 212 -15.99 5.34 1.18
CA SER A 212 -16.87 6.49 0.88
C SER A 212 -16.64 7.11 -0.51
N TYR A 213 -15.47 6.95 -1.12
CA TYR A 213 -15.23 7.45 -2.47
C TYR A 213 -15.65 6.46 -3.58
N ILE A 214 -15.88 5.18 -3.26
CA ILE A 214 -16.19 4.15 -4.27
C ILE A 214 -17.53 4.42 -4.96
N ASP A 215 -18.57 4.75 -4.20
CA ASP A 215 -19.90 5.00 -4.76
C ASP A 215 -19.90 6.18 -5.75
N PRO A 216 -19.39 7.39 -5.42
CA PRO A 216 -19.34 8.49 -6.37
C PRO A 216 -18.37 8.21 -7.54
N LEU A 217 -17.27 7.48 -7.31
CA LEU A 217 -16.35 7.10 -8.37
C LEU A 217 -16.98 6.17 -9.40
N THR A 218 -17.83 5.26 -8.96
CA THR A 218 -18.45 4.24 -9.82
C THR A 218 -19.80 4.66 -10.40
N GLU A 219 -20.40 5.72 -9.91
CA GLU A 219 -21.73 6.17 -10.30
C GLU A 219 -21.93 6.28 -11.82
N PRO A 220 -20.99 6.84 -12.64
CA PRO A 220 -21.18 6.98 -14.08
C PRO A 220 -21.27 5.65 -14.85
N PHE A 221 -20.80 4.55 -14.27
CA PHE A 221 -20.78 3.23 -14.91
C PHE A 221 -21.21 2.10 -13.96
N ARG A 222 -21.93 2.42 -12.88
CA ARG A 222 -22.35 1.47 -11.84
C ARG A 222 -23.04 0.22 -12.40
N GLY A 223 -23.92 0.37 -13.38
CA GLY A 223 -24.62 -0.75 -14.03
C GLY A 223 -23.72 -1.67 -14.88
N ASN A 224 -22.46 -1.30 -15.07
CA ASN A 224 -21.48 -2.06 -15.86
C ASN A 224 -20.35 -2.64 -14.99
N ILE A 225 -20.53 -2.70 -13.68
CA ILE A 225 -19.61 -3.37 -12.77
C ILE A 225 -20.14 -4.77 -12.48
N HIS A 226 -19.35 -5.77 -12.80
CA HIS A 226 -19.67 -7.18 -12.65
C HIS A 226 -18.79 -7.76 -11.54
N LEU A 227 -19.36 -7.87 -10.34
CA LEU A 227 -18.76 -8.53 -9.19
C LEU A 227 -18.92 -10.03 -9.29
N ASP A 228 -18.16 -10.81 -8.50
CA ASP A 228 -18.14 -12.28 -8.53
C ASP A 228 -18.00 -12.85 -9.95
N ARG A 229 -17.31 -12.09 -10.82
CA ARG A 229 -17.11 -12.47 -12.23
C ARG A 229 -15.63 -12.58 -12.60
N PRO A 230 -14.96 -13.61 -12.10
CA PRO A 230 -13.54 -13.79 -12.34
C PRO A 230 -13.23 -14.03 -13.83
N VAL A 231 -12.35 -13.20 -14.36
CA VAL A 231 -11.75 -13.40 -15.69
C VAL A 231 -10.76 -14.55 -15.57
N SER A 232 -10.87 -15.53 -16.46
CA SER A 232 -9.97 -16.69 -16.51
C SER A 232 -8.87 -16.53 -17.55
N ARG A 233 -9.14 -15.80 -18.65
CA ARG A 233 -8.20 -15.63 -19.75
C ARG A 233 -8.50 -14.38 -20.57
N ILE A 234 -7.47 -13.77 -21.13
CA ILE A 234 -7.56 -12.63 -22.05
C ILE A 234 -6.80 -13.02 -23.33
N VAL A 235 -7.48 -13.01 -24.46
CA VAL A 235 -6.96 -13.51 -25.74
C VAL A 235 -7.01 -12.40 -26.79
N ARG A 236 -5.87 -12.10 -27.40
CA ARG A 236 -5.80 -11.18 -28.53
C ARG A 236 -6.40 -11.83 -29.78
N GLY A 237 -7.28 -11.13 -30.45
CA GLY A 237 -7.89 -11.51 -31.71
C GLY A 237 -7.50 -10.58 -32.84
N ALA A 238 -7.92 -10.91 -34.07
CA ALA A 238 -7.64 -10.08 -35.24
C ALA A 238 -8.36 -8.71 -35.21
N ARG A 239 -9.45 -8.58 -34.45
CA ARG A 239 -10.29 -7.37 -34.39
C ARG A 239 -10.59 -6.94 -32.96
N GLY A 240 -9.62 -7.03 -32.05
CA GLY A 240 -9.80 -6.67 -30.65
C GLY A 240 -9.36 -7.78 -29.71
N VAL A 241 -9.88 -7.77 -28.48
CA VAL A 241 -9.47 -8.66 -27.40
C VAL A 241 -10.69 -9.39 -26.84
N THR A 242 -10.58 -10.69 -26.66
CA THR A 242 -11.62 -11.51 -26.03
C THR A 242 -11.29 -11.74 -24.57
N VAL A 243 -12.25 -11.48 -23.70
CA VAL A 243 -12.20 -11.79 -22.26
C VAL A 243 -13.02 -13.05 -22.02
N GLU A 244 -12.37 -14.08 -21.48
CA GLU A 244 -13.00 -15.34 -21.11
C GLU A 244 -13.20 -15.39 -19.58
N PHE A 245 -14.36 -15.87 -19.14
CA PHE A 245 -14.73 -15.94 -17.73
C PHE A 245 -14.67 -17.38 -17.21
N ALA A 246 -14.52 -17.53 -15.91
CA ALA A 246 -14.76 -18.81 -15.26
C ALA A 246 -16.20 -19.27 -15.58
N GLY A 247 -16.35 -20.53 -16.02
CA GLY A 247 -17.65 -21.06 -16.50
C GLY A 247 -17.83 -21.03 -18.02
N GLY A 248 -16.82 -20.56 -18.81
CA GLY A 248 -16.74 -20.72 -20.25
C GLY A 248 -17.42 -19.64 -21.10
N ALA A 249 -18.08 -18.65 -20.49
CA ALA A 249 -18.57 -17.49 -21.21
C ALA A 249 -17.42 -16.59 -21.71
N SER A 250 -17.61 -15.91 -22.83
CA SER A 250 -16.62 -14.96 -23.35
C SER A 250 -17.29 -13.74 -23.96
N GLU A 251 -16.59 -12.60 -23.92
CA GLU A 251 -17.03 -11.34 -24.52
C GLU A 251 -15.88 -10.67 -25.28
N ALA A 252 -16.19 -10.04 -26.42
CA ALA A 252 -15.22 -9.32 -27.23
C ALA A 252 -15.25 -7.82 -26.95
N PHE A 253 -14.06 -7.20 -26.89
CA PHE A 253 -13.84 -5.78 -26.63
C PHE A 253 -12.88 -5.19 -27.64
N ASP A 254 -12.96 -3.88 -27.85
CA ASP A 254 -11.98 -3.18 -28.69
C ASP A 254 -10.63 -3.09 -27.97
N GLU A 255 -10.65 -2.84 -26.66
CA GLU A 255 -9.47 -2.71 -25.80
C GLU A 255 -9.75 -3.35 -24.42
N VAL A 256 -8.70 -3.84 -23.78
CA VAL A 256 -8.75 -4.37 -22.40
C VAL A 256 -7.72 -3.68 -21.52
N ILE A 257 -8.15 -3.24 -20.35
CA ILE A 257 -7.28 -2.69 -19.31
C ILE A 257 -7.14 -3.73 -18.19
N VAL A 258 -5.94 -4.27 -18.03
CA VAL A 258 -5.62 -5.24 -16.99
C VAL A 258 -5.14 -4.46 -15.76
N ALA A 259 -6.04 -4.30 -14.79
CA ALA A 259 -5.84 -3.55 -13.54
C ALA A 259 -5.67 -4.48 -12.32
N THR A 260 -5.24 -5.70 -12.56
CA THR A 260 -4.90 -6.70 -11.53
C THR A 260 -3.45 -6.54 -11.07
N HIS A 261 -3.04 -7.35 -10.09
CA HIS A 261 -1.62 -7.51 -9.76
C HIS A 261 -0.83 -8.01 -10.98
N ALA A 262 0.44 -7.65 -11.09
CA ALA A 262 1.26 -7.98 -12.26
C ALA A 262 1.43 -9.50 -12.47
N ASP A 263 1.58 -10.27 -11.41
CA ASP A 263 1.65 -11.73 -11.45
C ASP A 263 0.32 -12.35 -11.92
N THR A 264 -0.80 -11.77 -11.54
CA THR A 264 -2.13 -12.16 -12.03
C THR A 264 -2.30 -11.79 -13.49
N ALA A 265 -1.86 -10.60 -13.91
CA ALA A 265 -1.87 -10.18 -15.30
C ALA A 265 -1.10 -11.15 -16.20
N LEU A 266 0.08 -11.61 -15.76
CA LEU A 266 0.87 -12.62 -16.48
C LEU A 266 0.13 -13.96 -16.64
N ARG A 267 -0.72 -14.33 -15.69
CA ARG A 267 -1.52 -15.56 -15.78
C ARG A 267 -2.75 -15.40 -16.67
N LEU A 268 -3.37 -14.22 -16.65
CA LEU A 268 -4.61 -13.97 -17.38
C LEU A 268 -4.38 -13.73 -18.88
N VAL A 269 -3.32 -13.01 -19.25
CA VAL A 269 -3.06 -12.66 -20.64
C VAL A 269 -2.40 -13.85 -21.37
N ASN A 270 -3.15 -14.43 -22.28
CA ASN A 270 -2.66 -15.54 -23.09
C ASN A 270 -1.60 -15.04 -24.10
N ALA A 271 -0.50 -15.77 -24.17
CA ALA A 271 0.61 -15.47 -25.06
C ALA A 271 1.09 -14.00 -24.90
N THR A 272 1.48 -13.60 -23.67
CA THR A 272 2.20 -12.35 -23.44
C THR A 272 3.44 -12.32 -24.33
N ASP A 273 3.70 -11.16 -24.94
CA ASP A 273 4.93 -10.99 -25.71
C ASP A 273 6.17 -10.87 -24.80
N ALA A 274 7.36 -10.87 -25.42
CA ALA A 274 8.62 -10.83 -24.68
C ALA A 274 8.76 -9.56 -23.82
N VAL A 275 8.22 -8.41 -24.26
CA VAL A 275 8.28 -7.15 -23.52
C VAL A 275 7.34 -7.19 -22.30
N GLU A 276 6.09 -7.62 -22.51
CA GLU A 276 5.11 -7.78 -21.42
C GLU A 276 5.65 -8.69 -20.32
N SER A 277 6.12 -9.89 -20.74
CA SER A 277 6.67 -10.88 -19.82
C SER A 277 7.91 -10.35 -19.08
N ALA A 278 8.82 -9.66 -19.81
CA ALA A 278 10.03 -9.11 -19.21
C ALA A 278 9.72 -8.04 -18.16
N LEU A 279 8.77 -7.14 -18.44
CA LEU A 279 8.45 -6.04 -17.53
C LEU A 279 7.62 -6.49 -16.33
N LEU A 280 6.55 -7.27 -16.55
CA LEU A 280 5.63 -7.65 -15.47
C LEU A 280 6.26 -8.61 -14.45
N ARG A 281 7.26 -9.41 -14.83
CA ARG A 281 7.98 -10.31 -13.90
C ARG A 281 8.79 -9.57 -12.82
N HIS A 282 9.06 -8.27 -12.99
CA HIS A 282 9.76 -7.47 -11.98
C HIS A 282 8.87 -7.07 -10.79
N PHE A 283 7.60 -7.48 -10.78
CA PHE A 283 6.65 -7.13 -9.73
C PHE A 283 6.10 -8.39 -9.04
N PRO A 284 6.92 -9.11 -8.25
CA PRO A 284 6.43 -10.22 -7.46
C PRO A 284 5.57 -9.73 -6.29
N TYR A 285 4.72 -10.60 -5.76
CA TYR A 285 3.81 -10.31 -4.66
C TYR A 285 4.00 -11.25 -3.48
N GLN A 286 3.68 -10.76 -2.30
CA GLN A 286 3.62 -11.52 -1.06
C GLN A 286 2.21 -11.41 -0.48
N ASN A 287 1.61 -12.56 -0.14
CA ASN A 287 0.36 -12.57 0.60
C ASN A 287 0.62 -12.29 2.07
N ASN A 288 -0.25 -11.47 2.65
CA ASN A 288 -0.27 -11.17 4.08
C ASN A 288 -1.63 -11.51 4.65
N ASP A 289 -1.63 -12.20 5.79
CA ASP A 289 -2.83 -12.43 6.58
C ASP A 289 -3.15 -11.17 7.38
N VAL A 290 -4.37 -10.66 7.27
CA VAL A 290 -4.81 -9.40 7.87
C VAL A 290 -6.03 -9.64 8.73
N VAL A 291 -5.97 -9.21 9.98
CA VAL A 291 -7.05 -9.43 10.96
C VAL A 291 -7.50 -8.10 11.55
N LEU A 292 -8.79 -7.81 11.45
CA LEU A 292 -9.46 -6.78 12.24
C LEU A 292 -9.87 -7.39 13.58
N HIS A 293 -9.43 -6.80 14.70
CA HIS A 293 -9.63 -7.35 16.04
C HIS A 293 -9.64 -6.29 17.14
N THR A 294 -9.97 -6.70 18.37
CA THR A 294 -9.95 -5.85 19.57
C THR A 294 -8.91 -6.30 20.62
N ASP A 295 -7.99 -7.18 20.26
CA ASP A 295 -6.96 -7.70 21.17
C ASP A 295 -5.80 -6.70 21.29
N THR A 296 -5.72 -5.97 22.38
CA THR A 296 -4.69 -4.96 22.63
C THR A 296 -3.34 -5.52 23.09
N ARG A 297 -3.23 -6.84 23.34
CA ARG A 297 -1.96 -7.50 23.72
C ARG A 297 -0.91 -7.46 22.59
N LEU A 298 -1.33 -7.15 21.37
CA LEU A 298 -0.42 -6.97 20.24
C LEU A 298 0.20 -5.56 20.18
N LEU A 299 -0.35 -4.63 20.93
CA LEU A 299 0.22 -3.29 21.11
C LEU A 299 1.34 -3.34 22.19
N PRO A 300 2.22 -2.33 22.28
CA PRO A 300 3.20 -2.25 23.35
C PRO A 300 2.54 -2.32 24.74
N ASP A 301 3.24 -2.90 25.73
CA ASP A 301 2.72 -3.03 27.10
C ASP A 301 2.42 -1.65 27.72
N ARG A 302 3.23 -0.65 27.34
CA ARG A 302 3.02 0.71 27.83
C ARG A 302 2.15 1.50 26.88
N ARG A 303 0.95 1.92 27.33
CA ARG A 303 0.05 2.77 26.53
C ARG A 303 0.74 4.03 25.98
N ARG A 304 1.71 4.58 26.71
CA ARG A 304 2.49 5.74 26.27
C ARG A 304 3.37 5.46 25.05
N ALA A 305 3.71 4.20 24.80
CA ALA A 305 4.43 3.76 23.61
C ALA A 305 3.49 3.42 22.43
N TRP A 306 2.17 3.40 22.62
CA TRP A 306 1.25 3.11 21.53
C TRP A 306 1.39 4.14 20.41
N GLY A 307 1.46 3.65 19.20
CA GLY A 307 1.47 4.43 17.97
C GLY A 307 0.30 4.08 17.07
N SER A 308 0.13 4.86 16.03
CA SER A 308 -0.79 4.51 14.95
C SER A 308 -0.34 3.22 14.25
N TRP A 309 0.98 3.06 14.10
CA TRP A 309 1.65 1.87 13.59
C TRP A 309 2.53 1.29 14.69
N ASN A 310 2.26 0.06 15.09
CA ASN A 310 3.01 -0.62 16.16
C ASN A 310 3.71 -1.85 15.58
N TYR A 311 5.02 -1.74 15.39
CA TYR A 311 5.84 -2.84 14.88
C TYR A 311 6.34 -3.71 16.03
N ARG A 312 6.07 -5.00 15.93
CA ARG A 312 6.51 -5.99 16.91
C ARG A 312 7.65 -6.82 16.33
N ILE A 313 8.82 -6.76 16.98
CA ILE A 313 9.96 -7.60 16.66
C ILE A 313 9.81 -8.86 17.49
N GLY A 314 9.44 -9.97 16.84
CA GLY A 314 9.30 -11.28 17.48
C GLY A 314 10.63 -11.92 17.85
N ALA A 315 10.56 -13.10 18.45
CA ALA A 315 11.74 -13.91 18.75
C ALA A 315 12.35 -14.52 17.48
N ASP A 316 11.54 -14.78 16.48
CA ASP A 316 11.85 -15.34 15.17
C ASP A 316 11.80 -14.24 14.08
N ASN A 317 12.59 -14.41 13.03
CA ASN A 317 12.65 -13.50 11.89
C ASN A 317 11.53 -13.81 10.88
N GLY A 318 10.27 -13.92 11.35
CA GLY A 318 9.12 -14.20 10.51
C GLY A 318 8.66 -13.03 9.63
N LEU A 319 7.46 -13.17 9.05
CA LEU A 319 6.82 -12.12 8.24
C LEU A 319 6.63 -10.82 9.05
N SER A 320 6.45 -9.71 8.37
CA SER A 320 6.18 -8.41 9.01
C SER A 320 5.04 -8.52 10.02
N THR A 321 5.26 -7.96 11.19
CA THR A 321 4.32 -7.98 12.30
C THR A 321 3.98 -6.55 12.72
N VAL A 322 3.09 -5.93 11.98
CA VAL A 322 2.57 -4.59 12.29
C VAL A 322 1.15 -4.68 12.80
N THR A 323 0.84 -3.91 13.83
CA THR A 323 -0.52 -3.69 14.33
C THR A 323 -0.86 -2.21 14.22
N TYR A 324 -1.85 -1.91 13.40
CA TYR A 324 -2.42 -0.57 13.26
C TYR A 324 -3.44 -0.32 14.38
N ASN A 325 -3.34 0.82 15.06
CA ASN A 325 -4.35 1.30 15.99
C ASN A 325 -5.35 2.18 15.23
N MET A 326 -6.51 1.63 14.94
CA MET A 326 -7.50 2.29 14.10
C MET A 326 -8.17 3.47 14.80
N ASN A 327 -8.28 3.45 16.15
CA ASN A 327 -8.78 4.59 16.91
C ASN A 327 -7.88 5.82 16.72
N MET A 328 -6.56 5.62 16.66
CA MET A 328 -5.61 6.70 16.37
C MET A 328 -5.65 7.13 14.91
N LEU A 329 -5.68 6.16 13.97
CA LEU A 329 -5.61 6.42 12.53
C LEU A 329 -6.90 7.03 11.98
N GLN A 330 -8.04 6.51 12.41
CA GLN A 330 -9.32 7.02 11.92
C GLN A 330 -10.06 7.89 12.95
N GLY A 331 -9.46 8.18 14.12
CA GLY A 331 -10.08 8.98 15.20
C GLY A 331 -11.43 8.40 15.60
N LEU A 332 -11.52 7.09 15.80
CA LEU A 332 -12.77 6.43 16.14
C LEU A 332 -13.19 6.84 17.57
N ASP A 333 -14.43 7.31 17.69
CA ASP A 333 -15.07 7.57 19.00
C ASP A 333 -15.63 6.25 19.53
N SER A 334 -14.79 5.50 20.26
CA SER A 334 -15.10 4.16 20.77
C SER A 334 -14.39 3.90 22.10
N GLU A 335 -15.06 3.19 22.98
CA GLU A 335 -14.46 2.69 24.23
C GLU A 335 -13.52 1.51 23.98
N ARG A 336 -13.73 0.78 22.88
CA ARG A 336 -12.87 -0.34 22.47
C ARG A 336 -11.73 0.17 21.62
N THR A 337 -10.59 -0.53 21.69
CA THR A 337 -9.47 -0.29 20.77
C THR A 337 -9.59 -1.29 19.63
N TYR A 338 -9.77 -0.77 18.42
CA TYR A 338 -9.78 -1.55 17.19
C TYR A 338 -8.39 -1.58 16.58
N CYS A 339 -7.95 -2.77 16.23
CA CYS A 339 -6.66 -3.04 15.66
C CYS A 339 -6.80 -3.76 14.32
N VAL A 340 -5.90 -3.44 13.40
CA VAL A 340 -5.67 -4.25 12.19
C VAL A 340 -4.24 -4.76 12.25
N SER A 341 -4.06 -6.09 12.34
CA SER A 341 -2.74 -6.72 12.43
C SER A 341 -2.41 -7.55 11.20
N LEU A 342 -1.15 -7.50 10.79
CA LEU A 342 -0.61 -8.30 9.71
C LEU A 342 0.21 -9.47 10.27
N ASN A 343 -0.04 -10.68 9.72
CA ASN A 343 0.76 -11.87 9.95
C ASN A 343 0.94 -12.25 11.44
N GLN A 344 -0.11 -12.04 12.24
CA GLN A 344 -0.13 -12.35 13.68
C GLN A 344 -1.39 -13.08 14.14
N THR A 345 -2.12 -13.71 13.25
CA THR A 345 -3.43 -14.32 13.54
C THR A 345 -3.37 -15.30 14.71
N GLU A 346 -2.30 -16.09 14.79
CA GLU A 346 -2.08 -17.07 15.86
C GLU A 346 -1.88 -16.45 17.26
N LYS A 347 -1.49 -15.16 17.31
CA LYS A 347 -1.27 -14.42 18.56
C LYS A 347 -2.54 -13.71 19.05
N ILE A 348 -3.56 -13.59 18.21
CA ILE A 348 -4.83 -12.94 18.53
C ILE A 348 -5.75 -13.95 19.19
N ALA A 349 -6.29 -13.62 20.36
CA ALA A 349 -7.30 -14.47 20.98
C ALA A 349 -8.55 -14.59 20.09
N PRO A 350 -9.05 -15.80 19.81
CA PRO A 350 -10.17 -16.00 18.87
C PRO A 350 -11.41 -15.16 19.18
N ALA A 351 -11.71 -14.93 20.48
CA ALA A 351 -12.85 -14.12 20.92
C ALA A 351 -12.73 -12.62 20.54
N HIS A 352 -11.53 -12.14 20.20
CA HIS A 352 -11.30 -10.76 19.80
C HIS A 352 -11.25 -10.57 18.27
N ILE A 353 -11.26 -11.64 17.49
CA ILE A 353 -11.21 -11.56 16.02
C ILE A 353 -12.60 -11.16 15.51
N LEU A 354 -12.64 -10.08 14.72
CA LEU A 354 -13.86 -9.57 14.10
C LEU A 354 -13.96 -9.99 12.63
N ARG A 355 -12.86 -9.84 11.85
CA ARG A 355 -12.80 -10.21 10.43
C ARG A 355 -11.37 -10.64 10.06
N ARG A 356 -11.28 -11.48 9.04
CA ARG A 356 -9.99 -11.92 8.45
C ARG A 356 -9.98 -11.64 6.96
N PHE A 357 -8.82 -11.24 6.44
CA PHE A 357 -8.57 -10.94 5.03
C PHE A 357 -7.21 -11.50 4.62
N SER A 358 -7.03 -11.69 3.32
CA SER A 358 -5.73 -11.94 2.72
C SER A 358 -5.45 -10.84 1.70
N TYR A 359 -4.40 -10.06 1.91
CA TYR A 359 -3.98 -9.02 0.98
C TYR A 359 -2.61 -9.34 0.40
N ALA A 360 -2.48 -9.19 -0.91
CA ALA A 360 -1.19 -9.33 -1.58
C ALA A 360 -0.54 -7.95 -1.77
N HIS A 361 0.71 -7.84 -1.33
CA HIS A 361 1.51 -6.62 -1.46
C HIS A 361 2.70 -6.83 -2.39
N PRO A 362 3.04 -5.85 -3.25
CA PRO A 362 4.17 -5.96 -4.15
C PRO A 362 5.49 -5.95 -3.39
N LEU A 363 6.41 -6.78 -3.84
CA LEU A 363 7.80 -6.80 -3.38
C LEU A 363 8.68 -5.98 -4.33
N PHE A 364 9.73 -5.42 -3.80
CA PHE A 364 10.61 -4.50 -4.51
C PHE A 364 11.98 -5.14 -4.73
N VAL A 365 12.22 -5.60 -5.96
CA VAL A 365 13.43 -6.30 -6.37
C VAL A 365 14.33 -5.40 -7.22
N PRO A 366 15.65 -5.65 -7.27
CA PRO A 366 16.55 -4.95 -8.19
C PRO A 366 16.07 -5.03 -9.65
N GLY A 367 16.29 -3.95 -10.41
CA GLY A 367 15.84 -3.85 -11.81
C GLY A 367 14.40 -3.40 -12.02
N ARG A 368 13.60 -3.34 -10.95
CA ARG A 368 12.21 -2.88 -10.99
C ARG A 368 12.08 -1.44 -11.50
N ASP A 369 12.95 -0.52 -11.07
CA ASP A 369 12.93 0.88 -11.52
C ASP A 369 13.05 1.00 -13.03
N SER A 370 13.89 0.16 -13.65
CA SER A 370 14.01 0.09 -15.10
C SER A 370 12.71 -0.37 -15.76
N ALA A 371 12.04 -1.35 -15.18
CA ALA A 371 10.74 -1.83 -15.67
C ALA A 371 9.66 -0.73 -15.51
N GLN A 372 9.62 -0.04 -14.38
CA GLN A 372 8.63 1.02 -14.13
C GLN A 372 8.74 2.19 -15.12
N ARG A 373 9.96 2.62 -15.48
CA ARG A 373 10.18 3.67 -16.48
C ARG A 373 9.68 3.31 -17.89
N ARG A 374 9.41 2.03 -18.13
CA ARG A 374 8.91 1.50 -19.40
C ARG A 374 7.40 1.21 -19.38
N HIS A 375 6.65 1.75 -18.41
CA HIS A 375 5.20 1.55 -18.30
C HIS A 375 4.46 1.89 -19.60
N GLU A 376 4.84 2.99 -20.25
CA GLU A 376 4.22 3.45 -21.50
C GLU A 376 4.27 2.39 -22.62
N GLU A 377 5.28 1.51 -22.64
CA GLU A 377 5.36 0.42 -23.62
C GLU A 377 4.26 -0.63 -23.45
N LEU A 378 3.62 -0.68 -22.27
CA LEU A 378 2.52 -1.59 -21.93
C LEU A 378 1.14 -0.90 -21.95
N ILE A 379 1.06 0.33 -22.45
CA ILE A 379 -0.20 1.03 -22.63
C ILE A 379 -0.63 0.91 -24.09
N ARG A 380 -1.85 0.41 -24.32
CA ARG A 380 -2.45 0.12 -25.64
C ARG A 380 -1.62 -0.81 -26.52
N ARG A 381 -0.84 -1.68 -25.87
CA ARG A 381 0.00 -2.64 -26.59
C ARG A 381 -0.84 -3.79 -27.13
N ASN A 382 -1.04 -3.79 -28.46
CA ASN A 382 -1.87 -4.79 -29.15
C ASN A 382 -3.27 -4.95 -28.50
N GLY A 383 -3.93 -3.82 -28.18
CA GLY A 383 -5.27 -3.78 -27.61
C GLY A 383 -5.32 -4.04 -26.09
N ILE A 384 -4.20 -4.17 -25.41
CA ILE A 384 -4.13 -4.37 -23.96
C ILE A 384 -3.31 -3.26 -23.32
N SER A 385 -3.82 -2.75 -22.19
CA SER A 385 -3.11 -1.82 -21.30
C SER A 385 -2.99 -2.42 -19.91
N TYR A 386 -1.92 -2.08 -19.18
CA TYR A 386 -1.69 -2.54 -17.82
C TYR A 386 -1.61 -1.35 -16.88
N CYS A 387 -2.37 -1.39 -15.78
CA CYS A 387 -2.26 -0.40 -14.71
C CYS A 387 -2.26 -1.09 -13.33
N GLY A 388 -1.73 -0.39 -12.34
CA GLY A 388 -1.62 -0.88 -10.98
C GLY A 388 -0.65 -0.05 -10.15
N ALA A 389 -0.77 -0.07 -8.83
CA ALA A 389 0.11 0.65 -7.93
C ALA A 389 1.59 0.22 -8.03
N TYR A 390 1.85 -0.97 -8.57
CA TYR A 390 3.20 -1.51 -8.78
C TYR A 390 4.04 -0.71 -9.80
N TRP A 391 3.43 0.15 -10.60
CA TRP A 391 4.15 1.10 -11.47
C TRP A 391 4.76 2.29 -10.72
N GLY A 392 4.55 2.39 -9.41
CA GLY A 392 5.17 3.36 -8.50
C GLY A 392 5.67 2.70 -7.22
N PHE A 393 5.50 3.35 -6.09
CA PHE A 393 5.91 2.84 -4.78
C PHE A 393 4.95 1.80 -4.18
N GLY A 394 3.86 1.46 -4.86
CA GLY A 394 2.86 0.48 -4.42
C GLY A 394 1.74 1.09 -3.59
N PHE A 395 1.59 2.40 -3.55
CA PHE A 395 0.58 3.09 -2.77
C PHE A 395 -0.62 3.55 -3.61
N HIS A 396 -1.64 4.06 -2.94
CA HIS A 396 -2.91 4.47 -3.58
C HIS A 396 -2.72 5.53 -4.67
N GLU A 397 -1.86 6.50 -4.41
CA GLU A 397 -1.48 7.52 -5.40
C GLU A 397 -0.94 6.90 -6.69
N ASP A 398 -0.07 5.89 -6.57
CA ASP A 398 0.52 5.22 -7.72
C ASP A 398 -0.52 4.47 -8.52
N GLY A 399 -1.52 3.91 -7.82
CA GLY A 399 -2.67 3.29 -8.45
C GLY A 399 -3.47 4.28 -9.28
N VAL A 400 -3.79 5.45 -8.73
CA VAL A 400 -4.48 6.55 -9.44
C VAL A 400 -3.66 7.03 -10.63
N LYS A 401 -2.38 7.34 -10.43
CA LYS A 401 -1.47 7.78 -11.51
C LYS A 401 -1.42 6.79 -12.65
N SER A 402 -1.32 5.52 -12.34
CA SER A 402 -1.26 4.45 -13.32
C SER A 402 -2.56 4.31 -14.13
N GLY A 403 -3.72 4.42 -13.46
CA GLY A 403 -5.02 4.45 -14.13
C GLY A 403 -5.20 5.66 -15.04
N LEU A 404 -4.75 6.85 -14.59
CA LEU A 404 -4.76 8.07 -15.38
C LEU A 404 -3.79 8.00 -16.57
N ALA A 405 -2.62 7.39 -16.41
CA ALA A 405 -1.68 7.20 -17.52
C ALA A 405 -2.30 6.38 -18.66
N VAL A 406 -3.02 5.32 -18.31
CA VAL A 406 -3.78 4.55 -19.31
C VAL A 406 -4.88 5.39 -19.95
N ALA A 407 -5.68 6.11 -19.16
CA ALA A 407 -6.76 6.94 -19.68
C ALA A 407 -6.25 8.07 -20.61
N ASN A 408 -5.12 8.68 -20.28
CA ASN A 408 -4.47 9.71 -21.10
C ASN A 408 -4.09 9.20 -22.50
N ALA A 409 -3.75 7.93 -22.65
CA ALA A 409 -3.46 7.33 -23.96
C ALA A 409 -4.71 7.18 -24.85
N PHE A 410 -5.90 7.46 -24.32
CA PHE A 410 -7.16 7.58 -25.05
C PHE A 410 -7.62 9.03 -25.17
N ASP A 411 -6.72 10.01 -25.00
CA ASP A 411 -6.99 11.46 -25.00
C ASP A 411 -8.02 11.87 -23.93
N MET A 412 -8.00 11.17 -22.77
CA MET A 412 -8.90 11.39 -21.65
C MET A 412 -8.13 11.75 -20.38
N ALA A 413 -8.52 12.86 -19.75
CA ALA A 413 -7.96 13.31 -18.47
C ALA A 413 -9.03 13.36 -17.38
N LEU A 414 -8.61 13.33 -16.11
CA LEU A 414 -9.49 13.61 -14.98
C LEU A 414 -10.04 15.03 -15.16
N ALA A 415 -11.36 15.23 -14.93
CA ALA A 415 -11.91 16.57 -14.95
C ALA A 415 -11.32 17.40 -13.82
N ALA A 416 -10.94 18.61 -14.13
CA ALA A 416 -10.53 19.60 -13.15
C ALA A 416 -11.73 20.10 -12.35
#